data_a77f0b96fa6c07efcac9196dea298b35
#
_entry.id   a77f0b96fa6c07efcac9196dea298b35
#
_cell.length_a   1.000
_cell.length_b   1.000
_cell.length_c   1.000
_cell.angle_alpha   90.00
_cell.angle_beta   90.00
_cell.angle_gamma   90.00
#
_symmetry.space_group_name_H-M   'P 1'
#
loop_
_entity.id
_entity.type
_entity.pdbx_description
1 polymer ?
#
loop_
_entity_poly.entity_id
_entity_poly.type
_entity_poly.pdbx_seq_one_letter_code
_entity_poly.pdbx_strand_id
1 'polypeptide(L)'
;MQSLGLLKRSHGGAVLLEPADEISIFVRMTKNAKEKELAATNALKYIPTDFKTVFFDSSSTILALAQRMNLSDKTVMTNNLQTAMQLSRVKNINLLIPGGVIATAGASITGSWTNTLLSEFRFDLMLSSCAALDPQNAYETSIDQREVKRTAFEHSSRRILIADHTKFPRRETYVFQSLSAFDQIIFDTLTEKERDSLRGLPVFCE
;
A
#
# COMPACT_ATOMS: atom_id res chain seq x y z
N MET A 1 -14.96 9.34 -16.89
CA MET A 1 -15.52 8.84 -15.62
C MET A 1 -16.20 7.47 -15.75
N GLN A 2 -17.00 7.20 -16.78
CA GLN A 2 -17.58 5.85 -16.99
C GLN A 2 -16.50 4.81 -17.32
N SER A 3 -15.48 5.18 -18.09
CA SER A 3 -14.32 4.31 -18.41
C SER A 3 -13.42 4.01 -17.20
N LEU A 4 -13.60 4.71 -16.09
CA LEU A 4 -12.87 4.54 -14.84
C LEU A 4 -13.64 3.74 -13.79
N GLY A 5 -14.82 3.18 -14.14
CA GLY A 5 -15.63 2.39 -13.21
C GLY A 5 -16.31 3.18 -12.08
N LEU A 6 -16.39 4.50 -12.19
CA LEU A 6 -16.97 5.36 -11.14
C LEU A 6 -18.48 5.60 -11.30
N LEU A 7 -19.02 5.37 -12.50
CA LEU A 7 -20.40 5.65 -12.81
C LEU A 7 -21.00 4.51 -13.66
N LYS A 8 -22.20 4.05 -13.31
CA LYS A 8 -23.03 3.17 -14.13
C LYS A 8 -24.13 4.02 -14.77
N ARG A 9 -24.24 3.99 -16.10
CA ARG A 9 -25.37 4.61 -16.80
C ARG A 9 -26.64 3.81 -16.55
N SER A 10 -27.71 4.51 -16.19
CA SER A 10 -29.07 3.99 -16.15
C SER A 10 -29.95 4.77 -17.12
N HIS A 11 -31.15 4.24 -17.47
CA HIS A 11 -32.14 4.99 -18.25
C HIS A 11 -32.55 6.24 -17.46
N GLY A 12 -32.11 7.41 -17.94
CA GLY A 12 -32.43 8.72 -17.33
C GLY A 12 -31.37 9.33 -16.42
N GLY A 13 -30.15 8.73 -16.28
CA GLY A 13 -29.11 9.31 -15.46
C GLY A 13 -27.85 8.47 -15.33
N ALA A 14 -26.98 8.86 -14.41
CA ALA A 14 -25.82 8.10 -14.00
C ALA A 14 -25.85 7.88 -12.49
N VAL A 15 -25.68 6.63 -12.06
CA VAL A 15 -25.59 6.27 -10.65
C VAL A 15 -24.14 6.15 -10.29
N LEU A 16 -23.68 6.86 -9.23
CA LEU A 16 -22.40 6.58 -8.61
C LEU A 16 -22.43 5.15 -8.08
N LEU A 17 -21.41 4.36 -8.41
CA LEU A 17 -21.26 3.06 -7.79
C LEU A 17 -21.04 3.25 -6.28
N GLU A 18 -21.80 2.52 -5.49
CA GLU A 18 -21.75 2.59 -4.02
C GLU A 18 -20.34 2.28 -3.49
N PRO A 19 -19.97 2.79 -2.29
CA PRO A 19 -18.62 2.66 -1.73
C PRO A 19 -18.15 1.23 -1.38
N ALA A 20 -18.97 0.22 -1.64
CA ALA A 20 -18.62 -1.19 -1.40
C ALA A 20 -17.64 -1.75 -2.42
N ASP A 21 -17.51 -1.11 -3.59
CA ASP A 21 -16.57 -1.55 -4.61
C ASP A 21 -15.19 -0.89 -4.40
N GLU A 22 -14.15 -1.69 -4.34
CA GLU A 22 -12.78 -1.19 -4.26
C GLU A 22 -12.53 -0.16 -5.36
N ILE A 23 -12.14 1.07 -4.97
CA ILE A 23 -11.86 2.14 -5.93
C ILE A 23 -10.73 1.68 -6.87
N SER A 24 -10.98 1.79 -8.17
CA SER A 24 -10.01 1.39 -9.20
C SER A 24 -8.61 1.94 -8.91
N ILE A 25 -7.59 1.10 -9.08
CA ILE A 25 -6.18 1.49 -8.91
C ILE A 25 -5.83 2.71 -9.77
N PHE A 26 -6.39 2.82 -10.97
CA PHE A 26 -6.15 3.98 -11.86
C PHE A 26 -6.68 5.29 -11.25
N VAL A 27 -7.83 5.25 -10.59
CA VAL A 27 -8.38 6.41 -9.87
C VAL A 27 -7.52 6.72 -8.64
N ARG A 28 -7.11 5.68 -7.90
CA ARG A 28 -6.24 5.84 -6.73
C ARG A 28 -4.86 6.41 -7.11
N MET A 29 -4.34 6.11 -8.29
CA MET A 29 -3.07 6.67 -8.78
C MET A 29 -3.17 8.18 -9.04
N THR A 30 -4.30 8.67 -9.53
CA THR A 30 -4.48 10.10 -9.84
C THR A 30 -4.90 10.92 -8.63
N LYS A 31 -5.61 10.30 -7.67
CA LYS A 31 -6.04 10.97 -6.43
C LYS A 31 -4.83 11.21 -5.53
N ASN A 32 -4.60 12.47 -5.15
CA ASN A 32 -3.48 12.88 -4.28
C ASN A 32 -2.12 12.40 -4.81
N ALA A 33 -1.91 12.49 -6.13
CA ALA A 33 -0.72 11.97 -6.78
C ALA A 33 0.55 12.67 -6.29
N LYS A 34 0.51 13.99 -6.11
CA LYS A 34 1.65 14.79 -5.64
C LYS A 34 2.06 14.43 -4.21
N GLU A 35 1.08 14.26 -3.34
CA GLU A 35 1.27 13.88 -1.93
C GLU A 35 1.89 12.49 -1.82
N LYS A 36 1.41 11.53 -2.62
CA LYS A 36 1.98 10.17 -2.68
C LYS A 36 3.39 10.15 -3.24
N GLU A 37 3.66 10.96 -4.26
CA GLU A 37 5.00 11.10 -4.82
C GLU A 37 5.97 11.69 -3.81
N LEU A 38 5.54 12.68 -3.03
CA LEU A 38 6.35 13.27 -1.97
C LEU A 38 6.61 12.25 -0.85
N ALA A 39 5.55 11.55 -0.38
CA ALA A 39 5.71 10.49 0.62
C ALA A 39 6.66 9.37 0.13
N ALA A 40 6.55 8.97 -1.13
CA ALA A 40 7.46 7.99 -1.74
C ALA A 40 8.91 8.52 -1.80
N THR A 41 9.10 9.80 -2.13
CA THR A 41 10.44 10.41 -2.17
C THR A 41 11.05 10.52 -0.78
N ASN A 42 10.28 10.91 0.21
CA ASN A 42 10.71 10.94 1.61
C ASN A 42 11.09 9.53 2.08
N ALA A 43 10.30 8.52 1.73
CA ALA A 43 10.54 7.14 2.12
C ALA A 43 11.92 6.61 1.66
N LEU A 44 12.40 7.02 0.49
CA LEU A 44 13.71 6.60 -0.02
C LEU A 44 14.87 6.95 0.90
N LYS A 45 14.73 7.97 1.75
CA LYS A 45 15.78 8.40 2.70
C LYS A 45 15.90 7.48 3.91
N TYR A 46 14.81 6.76 4.24
CA TYR A 46 14.70 5.96 5.46
C TYR A 46 14.63 4.47 5.20
N ILE A 47 14.37 4.05 3.95
CA ILE A 47 14.35 2.64 3.59
C ILE A 47 15.80 2.11 3.58
N PRO A 48 16.08 1.02 4.32
CA PRO A 48 17.41 0.39 4.28
C PRO A 48 17.71 -0.13 2.87
N THR A 49 18.98 -0.18 2.52
CA THR A 49 19.45 -0.69 1.22
C THR A 49 19.94 -2.13 1.28
N ASP A 50 20.14 -2.66 2.48
CA ASP A 50 20.78 -3.96 2.77
C ASP A 50 19.81 -5.15 2.78
N PHE A 51 18.53 -4.96 2.43
CA PHE A 51 17.55 -6.05 2.29
C PHE A 51 17.81 -6.87 1.01
N LYS A 52 17.41 -8.15 1.04
CA LYS A 52 17.42 -9.06 -0.11
C LYS A 52 16.01 -9.36 -0.61
N THR A 53 15.05 -9.44 0.31
CA THR A 53 13.65 -9.79 0.03
C THR A 53 12.71 -8.69 0.50
N VAL A 54 11.77 -8.28 -0.35
CA VAL A 54 10.80 -7.25 -0.01
C VAL A 54 9.40 -7.60 -0.49
N PHE A 55 8.41 -7.32 0.34
CA PHE A 55 7.00 -7.34 -0.03
C PHE A 55 6.48 -5.92 -0.28
N PHE A 56 5.83 -5.72 -1.42
CA PHE A 56 5.13 -4.50 -1.80
C PHE A 56 3.62 -4.76 -1.81
N ASP A 57 2.87 -4.01 -1.03
CA ASP A 57 1.42 -4.10 -1.04
C ASP A 57 0.77 -3.52 -2.31
N SER A 58 -0.55 -3.68 -2.42
CA SER A 58 -1.32 -3.24 -3.59
C SER A 58 -1.70 -1.76 -3.58
N SER A 59 -1.06 -0.92 -2.79
CA SER A 59 -1.38 0.51 -2.72
C SER A 59 -0.75 1.33 -3.85
N SER A 60 -1.45 2.39 -4.27
CA SER A 60 -0.91 3.34 -5.24
C SER A 60 0.28 4.16 -4.71
N THR A 61 0.42 4.31 -3.41
CA THR A 61 1.58 4.95 -2.78
C THR A 61 2.82 4.07 -2.93
N ILE A 62 2.69 2.75 -2.71
CA ILE A 62 3.80 1.80 -2.88
C ILE A 62 4.15 1.63 -4.35
N LEU A 63 3.17 1.69 -5.25
CA LEU A 63 3.44 1.72 -6.70
C LEU A 63 4.32 2.92 -7.08
N ALA A 64 4.02 4.11 -6.56
CA ALA A 64 4.83 5.31 -6.79
C ALA A 64 6.26 5.17 -6.24
N LEU A 65 6.43 4.52 -5.09
CA LEU A 65 7.73 4.24 -4.49
C LEU A 65 8.52 3.21 -5.29
N ALA A 66 7.89 2.11 -5.69
CA ALA A 66 8.53 1.00 -6.40
C ALA A 66 9.23 1.46 -7.69
N GLN A 67 8.66 2.47 -8.37
CA GLN A 67 9.24 3.07 -9.57
C GLN A 67 10.57 3.82 -9.34
N ARG A 68 10.86 4.18 -8.10
CA ARG A 68 12.01 5.02 -7.71
C ARG A 68 13.10 4.23 -7.00
N MET A 69 12.81 3.01 -6.57
CA MET A 69 13.76 2.16 -5.84
C MET A 69 14.73 1.46 -6.77
N ASN A 70 15.99 1.35 -6.34
CA ASN A 70 16.90 0.41 -6.96
C ASN A 70 16.63 -1.01 -6.43
N LEU A 71 16.08 -1.85 -7.28
CA LEU A 71 15.68 -3.22 -6.96
C LEU A 71 16.51 -4.28 -7.69
N SER A 72 17.64 -3.88 -8.31
CA SER A 72 18.56 -4.84 -8.93
C SER A 72 19.06 -5.84 -7.90
N ASP A 73 19.11 -7.11 -8.30
CA ASP A 73 19.55 -8.25 -7.49
C ASP A 73 18.71 -8.48 -6.20
N LYS A 74 17.47 -8.00 -6.20
CA LYS A 74 16.50 -8.21 -5.12
C LYS A 74 15.43 -9.22 -5.52
N THR A 75 14.88 -9.91 -4.52
CA THR A 75 13.63 -10.66 -4.65
C THR A 75 12.49 -9.77 -4.18
N VAL A 76 11.57 -9.48 -5.07
CA VAL A 76 10.40 -8.63 -4.81
C VAL A 76 9.14 -9.45 -5.00
N MET A 77 8.29 -9.48 -3.98
CA MET A 77 6.93 -10.00 -4.12
C MET A 77 5.93 -8.86 -4.01
N THR A 78 4.93 -8.86 -4.87
CA THR A 78 3.82 -7.91 -4.81
C THR A 78 2.50 -8.59 -5.14
N ASN A 79 1.45 -8.25 -4.41
CA ASN A 79 0.10 -8.66 -4.75
C ASN A 79 -0.63 -7.66 -5.66
N ASN A 80 0.08 -6.73 -6.29
CA ASN A 80 -0.47 -5.73 -7.22
C ASN A 80 0.02 -5.96 -8.65
N LEU A 81 -0.92 -6.18 -9.58
CA LEU A 81 -0.59 -6.43 -10.99
C LEU A 81 0.07 -5.22 -11.68
N GLN A 82 -0.32 -3.98 -11.34
CA GLN A 82 0.30 -2.79 -11.93
C GLN A 82 1.75 -2.63 -11.48
N THR A 83 2.01 -2.84 -10.19
CA THR A 83 3.38 -2.85 -9.64
C THR A 83 4.21 -3.94 -10.31
N ALA A 84 3.66 -5.14 -10.45
CA ALA A 84 4.35 -6.25 -11.11
C ALA A 84 4.68 -5.94 -12.58
N MET A 85 3.73 -5.41 -13.34
CA MET A 85 3.95 -5.02 -14.74
C MET A 85 5.03 -3.95 -14.91
N GLN A 86 5.14 -3.02 -13.98
CA GLN A 86 6.20 -2.01 -14.00
C GLN A 86 7.56 -2.59 -13.64
N LEU A 87 7.61 -3.38 -12.58
CA LEU A 87 8.84 -3.98 -12.10
C LEU A 87 9.38 -5.07 -13.03
N SER A 88 8.55 -5.68 -13.86
CA SER A 88 9.00 -6.67 -14.88
C SER A 88 9.99 -6.10 -15.89
N ARG A 89 10.13 -4.77 -15.96
CA ARG A 89 11.10 -4.07 -16.82
C ARG A 89 12.45 -3.82 -16.14
N VAL A 90 12.53 -4.05 -14.82
CA VAL A 90 13.77 -3.88 -14.06
C VAL A 90 14.69 -5.08 -14.34
N LYS A 91 15.94 -4.80 -14.69
CA LYS A 91 16.92 -5.87 -14.94
C LYS A 91 17.38 -6.50 -13.62
N ASN A 92 17.71 -7.78 -13.68
CA ASN A 92 18.25 -8.54 -12.56
C ASN A 92 17.34 -8.55 -11.31
N ILE A 93 16.04 -8.46 -11.48
CA ILE A 93 15.06 -8.60 -10.39
C ILE A 93 14.49 -10.02 -10.38
N ASN A 94 14.34 -10.63 -9.21
CA ASN A 94 13.52 -11.81 -9.03
C ASN A 94 12.12 -11.36 -8.59
N LEU A 95 11.19 -11.28 -9.54
CA LEU A 95 9.84 -10.75 -9.30
C LEU A 95 8.84 -11.88 -9.11
N LEU A 96 8.13 -11.86 -8.01
CA LEU A 96 7.14 -12.85 -7.61
C LEU A 96 5.75 -12.21 -7.49
N ILE A 97 4.75 -12.95 -7.93
CA ILE A 97 3.33 -12.63 -7.74
C ILE A 97 2.68 -13.83 -7.05
N PRO A 98 1.99 -13.66 -5.91
CA PRO A 98 1.26 -14.75 -5.29
C PRO A 98 0.07 -15.16 -6.17
N GLY A 99 -0.29 -16.43 -6.15
CA GLY A 99 -1.55 -16.90 -6.72
C GLY A 99 -2.74 -16.40 -5.91
N GLY A 100 -3.94 -16.44 -6.49
CA GLY A 100 -5.15 -16.03 -5.78
C GLY A 100 -6.26 -15.49 -6.68
N VAL A 101 -7.19 -14.76 -6.09
CA VAL A 101 -8.30 -14.11 -6.78
C VAL A 101 -7.90 -12.67 -7.13
N ILE A 102 -8.13 -12.28 -8.37
CA ILE A 102 -7.90 -10.91 -8.80
C ILE A 102 -9.13 -10.05 -8.45
N ALA A 103 -8.95 -9.10 -7.55
CA ALA A 103 -9.93 -8.04 -7.32
C ALA A 103 -9.87 -7.07 -8.51
N THR A 104 -10.88 -7.14 -9.38
CA THR A 104 -10.88 -6.50 -10.71
C THR A 104 -10.71 -4.98 -10.65
N ALA A 105 -11.32 -4.31 -9.68
CA ALA A 105 -11.18 -2.86 -9.51
C ALA A 105 -9.79 -2.45 -9.03
N GLY A 106 -9.23 -3.18 -8.06
CA GLY A 106 -7.95 -2.86 -7.42
C GLY A 106 -6.72 -3.36 -8.16
N ALA A 107 -6.87 -4.23 -9.16
CA ALA A 107 -5.77 -4.96 -9.79
C ALA A 107 -4.87 -5.67 -8.76
N SER A 108 -5.47 -6.11 -7.66
CA SER A 108 -4.80 -6.77 -6.55
C SER A 108 -5.15 -8.26 -6.49
N ILE A 109 -4.23 -9.06 -6.01
CA ILE A 109 -4.40 -10.49 -5.80
C ILE A 109 -4.66 -10.72 -4.31
N THR A 110 -5.73 -11.43 -4.00
CA THR A 110 -6.20 -11.70 -2.62
C THR A 110 -6.73 -13.13 -2.48
N GLY A 111 -7.16 -13.48 -1.28
CA GLY A 111 -7.77 -14.76 -0.97
C GLY A 111 -6.86 -15.73 -0.23
N SER A 112 -7.40 -16.89 0.13
CA SER A 112 -6.71 -17.88 0.98
C SER A 112 -5.41 -18.39 0.36
N TRP A 113 -5.37 -18.64 -0.94
CA TRP A 113 -4.15 -19.07 -1.63
C TRP A 113 -3.04 -18.03 -1.57
N THR A 114 -3.40 -16.73 -1.71
CA THR A 114 -2.45 -15.63 -1.53
C THR A 114 -1.85 -15.64 -0.13
N ASN A 115 -2.69 -15.75 0.89
CA ASN A 115 -2.24 -15.75 2.29
C ASN A 115 -1.41 -17.01 2.62
N THR A 116 -1.81 -18.17 2.14
CA THR A 116 -1.03 -19.42 2.32
C THR A 116 0.37 -19.26 1.71
N LEU A 117 0.46 -18.78 0.46
CA LEU A 117 1.77 -18.59 -0.18
C LEU A 117 2.62 -17.56 0.58
N LEU A 118 2.03 -16.43 0.96
CA LEU A 118 2.75 -15.39 1.74
C LEU A 118 3.28 -15.92 3.07
N SER A 119 2.56 -16.82 3.73
CA SER A 119 2.99 -17.40 5.01
C SER A 119 4.22 -18.33 4.91
N GLU A 120 4.53 -18.82 3.71
CA GLU A 120 5.72 -19.64 3.45
C GLU A 120 6.98 -18.81 3.22
N PHE A 121 6.84 -17.49 3.03
CA PHE A 121 7.97 -16.58 2.81
C PHE A 121 8.43 -15.92 4.12
N ARG A 122 9.68 -15.43 4.09
CA ARG A 122 10.22 -14.50 5.09
C ARG A 122 10.79 -13.32 4.34
N PHE A 123 10.25 -12.13 4.63
CA PHE A 123 10.69 -10.89 4.00
C PHE A 123 11.64 -10.14 4.96
N ASP A 124 12.74 -9.62 4.43
CA ASP A 124 13.57 -8.68 5.19
C ASP A 124 12.81 -7.37 5.42
N LEU A 125 11.97 -7.01 4.44
CA LEU A 125 11.29 -5.72 4.42
C LEU A 125 9.85 -5.85 3.90
N MET A 126 8.91 -5.20 4.56
CA MET A 126 7.58 -4.91 4.05
C MET A 126 7.42 -3.41 3.86
N LEU A 127 7.03 -3.01 2.67
CA LEU A 127 6.62 -1.65 2.35
C LEU A 127 5.12 -1.63 2.09
N SER A 128 4.40 -0.92 2.93
CA SER A 128 2.94 -0.90 2.90
C SER A 128 2.40 0.52 3.03
N SER A 129 1.19 0.71 2.56
CA SER A 129 0.38 1.89 2.84
C SER A 129 -0.95 1.45 3.44
N CYS A 130 -1.85 2.38 3.69
CA CYS A 130 -3.20 2.12 4.22
C CYS A 130 -4.24 2.97 3.50
N ALA A 131 -5.51 2.67 3.74
CA ALA A 131 -6.62 3.50 3.25
C ALA A 131 -6.81 4.76 4.13
N ALA A 132 -6.65 4.61 5.43
CA ALA A 132 -6.71 5.67 6.43
C ALA A 132 -5.85 5.32 7.64
N LEU A 133 -5.53 6.31 8.48
CA LEU A 133 -4.90 6.10 9.78
C LEU A 133 -5.33 7.16 10.79
N ASP A 134 -5.40 6.77 12.05
CA ASP A 134 -5.55 7.65 13.21
C ASP A 134 -4.32 7.51 14.13
N PRO A 135 -4.21 8.20 15.27
CA PRO A 135 -3.03 8.09 16.15
C PRO A 135 -2.74 6.67 16.70
N GLN A 136 -3.66 5.74 16.54
CA GLN A 136 -3.53 4.40 17.12
C GLN A 136 -3.35 3.31 16.05
N ASN A 137 -4.08 3.40 14.94
CA ASN A 137 -4.21 2.32 13.98
C ASN A 137 -4.14 2.79 12.52
N ALA A 138 -3.66 1.90 11.67
CA ALA A 138 -3.85 1.95 10.22
C ALA A 138 -5.07 1.09 9.83
N TYR A 139 -5.80 1.53 8.81
CA TYR A 139 -7.07 0.94 8.40
C TYR A 139 -7.09 0.58 6.92
N GLU A 140 -7.96 -0.38 6.58
CA GLU A 140 -8.31 -0.78 5.23
C GLU A 140 -9.81 -0.74 4.98
N THR A 141 -10.21 -0.58 3.71
CA THR A 141 -11.61 -0.62 3.27
C THR A 141 -12.08 -2.03 2.92
N SER A 142 -11.15 -2.95 2.63
CA SER A 142 -11.42 -4.34 2.23
C SER A 142 -10.83 -5.31 3.23
N ILE A 143 -11.63 -6.30 3.64
CA ILE A 143 -11.18 -7.38 4.53
C ILE A 143 -10.09 -8.23 3.84
N ASP A 144 -10.23 -8.51 2.55
CA ASP A 144 -9.26 -9.31 1.82
C ASP A 144 -7.90 -8.63 1.71
N GLN A 145 -7.88 -7.30 1.46
CA GLN A 145 -6.65 -6.51 1.47
C GLN A 145 -6.00 -6.47 2.85
N ARG A 146 -6.81 -6.31 3.88
CA ARG A 146 -6.34 -6.36 5.26
C ARG A 146 -5.67 -7.70 5.58
N GLU A 147 -6.27 -8.82 5.20
CA GLU A 147 -5.70 -10.15 5.48
C GLU A 147 -4.37 -10.37 4.76
N VAL A 148 -4.26 -10.01 3.49
CA VAL A 148 -2.99 -10.06 2.74
C VAL A 148 -1.90 -9.24 3.43
N LYS A 149 -2.22 -8.00 3.83
CA LYS A 149 -1.28 -7.12 4.51
C LYS A 149 -0.86 -7.67 5.88
N ARG A 150 -1.79 -8.22 6.65
CA ARG A 150 -1.48 -8.83 7.95
C ARG A 150 -0.57 -10.04 7.80
N THR A 151 -0.86 -10.92 6.86
CA THR A 151 0.01 -12.07 6.59
C THR A 151 1.42 -11.62 6.22
N ALA A 152 1.57 -10.68 5.29
CA ALA A 152 2.88 -10.14 4.93
C ALA A 152 3.58 -9.44 6.12
N PHE A 153 2.82 -8.72 6.94
CA PHE A 153 3.33 -8.03 8.14
C PHE A 153 3.93 -9.01 9.15
N GLU A 154 3.23 -10.12 9.43
CA GLU A 154 3.66 -11.16 10.37
C GLU A 154 4.91 -11.91 9.87
N HIS A 155 5.14 -11.93 8.56
CA HIS A 155 6.24 -12.63 7.91
C HIS A 155 7.37 -11.71 7.46
N SER A 156 7.41 -10.47 7.96
CA SER A 156 8.43 -9.47 7.64
C SER A 156 9.25 -9.09 8.85
N SER A 157 10.56 -8.96 8.67
CA SER A 157 11.49 -8.56 9.73
C SER A 157 11.44 -7.07 10.03
N ARG A 158 11.29 -6.23 8.99
CA ARG A 158 11.11 -4.78 9.10
C ARG A 158 9.86 -4.34 8.35
N ARG A 159 9.08 -3.46 8.93
CA ARG A 159 7.74 -3.07 8.49
C ARG A 159 7.65 -1.55 8.43
N ILE A 160 7.51 -1.02 7.23
CA ILE A 160 7.46 0.43 7.00
C ILE A 160 6.10 0.79 6.42
N LEU A 161 5.39 1.69 7.09
CA LEU A 161 4.15 2.28 6.61
C LEU A 161 4.45 3.61 5.93
N ILE A 162 3.94 3.80 4.72
CA ILE A 162 4.10 5.04 3.96
C ILE A 162 2.71 5.61 3.65
N ALA A 163 2.46 6.81 4.07
CA ALA A 163 1.15 7.45 3.93
C ALA A 163 1.29 8.92 3.51
N ASP A 164 0.33 9.40 2.75
CA ASP A 164 0.16 10.84 2.55
C ASP A 164 -0.73 11.42 3.68
N HIS A 165 -0.53 12.69 4.02
CA HIS A 165 -1.23 13.38 5.10
C HIS A 165 -2.76 13.36 4.94
N THR A 166 -3.28 13.23 3.72
CA THR A 166 -4.73 13.23 3.47
C THR A 166 -5.45 12.00 4.05
N LYS A 167 -4.67 10.98 4.45
CA LYS A 167 -5.17 9.78 5.12
C LYS A 167 -5.30 9.94 6.63
N PHE A 168 -4.75 11.01 7.20
CA PHE A 168 -4.69 11.28 8.63
C PHE A 168 -5.38 12.61 9.00
N PRO A 169 -6.07 12.73 10.15
CA PRO A 169 -6.55 11.61 10.97
C PRO A 169 -7.90 11.09 10.43
N ARG A 170 -7.93 9.85 9.99
CA ARG A 170 -9.13 9.23 9.41
C ARG A 170 -9.25 7.77 9.84
N ARG A 171 -10.46 7.21 9.78
CA ARG A 171 -10.75 5.80 10.04
C ARG A 171 -11.48 5.18 8.87
N GLU A 172 -11.27 3.88 8.72
CA GLU A 172 -11.99 3.03 7.77
C GLU A 172 -12.47 1.75 8.48
N THR A 173 -13.16 0.89 7.73
CA THR A 173 -13.93 -0.22 8.30
C THR A 173 -13.06 -1.23 9.05
N TYR A 174 -11.90 -1.60 8.50
CA TYR A 174 -11.11 -2.70 9.03
C TYR A 174 -9.77 -2.20 9.59
N VAL A 175 -9.52 -2.47 10.86
CA VAL A 175 -8.20 -2.24 11.45
C VAL A 175 -7.20 -3.17 10.78
N PHE A 176 -6.20 -2.59 10.13
CA PHE A 176 -5.10 -3.34 9.56
C PHE A 176 -4.09 -3.69 10.64
N GLN A 177 -3.52 -2.69 11.31
CA GLN A 177 -2.51 -2.89 12.34
C GLN A 177 -2.39 -1.66 13.24
N SER A 178 -1.92 -1.86 14.49
CA SER A 178 -1.53 -0.75 15.37
C SER A 178 -0.31 -0.02 14.79
N LEU A 179 -0.29 1.32 14.89
CA LEU A 179 0.84 2.13 14.43
C LEU A 179 2.13 1.83 15.21
N SER A 180 2.02 1.48 16.49
CA SER A 180 3.16 1.13 17.34
C SER A 180 3.87 -0.18 16.92
N ALA A 181 3.25 -0.98 16.06
CA ALA A 181 3.83 -2.23 15.58
C ALA A 181 4.69 -2.05 14.31
N PHE A 182 4.68 -0.85 13.70
CA PHE A 182 5.56 -0.52 12.60
C PHE A 182 6.93 -0.06 13.09
N ASP A 183 7.98 -0.43 12.38
CA ASP A 183 9.34 0.03 12.67
C ASP A 183 9.56 1.48 12.22
N GLN A 184 8.82 1.91 11.19
CA GLN A 184 8.84 3.28 10.67
C GLN A 184 7.49 3.64 10.06
N ILE A 185 7.09 4.90 10.21
CA ILE A 185 5.90 5.50 9.58
C ILE A 185 6.35 6.77 8.87
N ILE A 186 6.18 6.83 7.56
CA ILE A 186 6.73 7.91 6.73
C ILE A 186 5.59 8.66 6.07
N PHE A 187 5.59 9.98 6.24
CA PHE A 187 4.63 10.89 5.61
C PHE A 187 5.27 11.79 4.57
N ASP A 188 4.43 12.34 3.70
CA ASP A 188 4.79 13.47 2.83
C ASP A 188 5.04 14.74 3.67
N THR A 189 4.07 15.11 4.49
CA THR A 189 4.12 16.24 5.41
C THR A 189 3.16 16.03 6.58
N LEU A 190 3.37 16.74 7.68
CA LEU A 190 2.47 16.78 8.83
C LEU A 190 2.55 18.17 9.47
N THR A 191 1.41 18.71 9.92
CA THR A 191 1.34 19.88 10.77
C THR A 191 1.91 19.58 12.16
N GLU A 192 2.27 20.59 12.93
CA GLU A 192 2.73 20.42 14.33
C GLU A 192 1.70 19.66 15.18
N LYS A 193 0.43 20.00 15.06
CA LYS A 193 -0.65 19.33 15.77
C LYS A 193 -0.75 17.83 15.45
N GLU A 194 -0.58 17.47 14.19
CA GLU A 194 -0.58 16.08 13.74
C GLU A 194 0.65 15.34 14.28
N ARG A 195 1.84 15.96 14.20
CA ARG A 195 3.07 15.41 14.80
C ARG A 195 2.92 15.16 16.29
N ASP A 196 2.34 16.12 17.01
CA ASP A 196 2.09 15.98 18.46
C ASP A 196 1.16 14.81 18.78
N SER A 197 0.13 14.58 17.94
CA SER A 197 -0.80 13.45 18.12
C SER A 197 -0.16 12.08 17.89
N LEU A 198 0.98 12.05 17.18
CA LEU A 198 1.75 10.85 16.88
C LEU A 198 3.03 10.73 17.73
N ARG A 199 3.15 11.56 18.79
CA ARG A 199 4.32 11.57 19.66
C ARG A 199 4.58 10.19 20.28
N GLY A 200 5.82 9.74 20.24
CA GLY A 200 6.22 8.42 20.74
C GLY A 200 6.16 7.30 19.71
N LEU A 201 5.64 7.57 18.51
CA LEU A 201 5.71 6.65 17.38
C LEU A 201 6.94 6.96 16.49
N PRO A 202 7.46 5.98 15.75
CA PRO A 202 8.62 6.16 14.86
C PRO A 202 8.21 6.85 13.54
N VAL A 203 7.77 8.12 13.66
CA VAL A 203 7.25 8.91 12.53
C VAL A 203 8.34 9.76 11.91
N PHE A 204 8.43 9.73 10.60
CA PHE A 204 9.36 10.48 9.76
C PHE A 204 8.58 11.28 8.71
N CYS A 205 8.91 12.56 8.57
CA CYS A 205 8.43 13.45 7.51
C CYS A 205 9.41 14.63 7.37
N GLU A 206 9.40 15.30 6.25
CA GLU A 206 10.09 16.57 6.05
C GLU A 206 9.24 17.77 6.44
#